data_9295e2875ab92ce868542e638569bbe9
#
_entry.id   9295e2875ab92ce868542e638569bbe9
#
_cell.length_a   1.000
_cell.length_b   1.000
_cell.length_c   1.000
_cell.angle_alpha   90.00
_cell.angle_beta   90.00
_cell.angle_gamma   90.00
#
_symmetry.space_group_name_H-M   'P 1'
#
loop_
_entity.id
_entity.type
_entity.pdbx_description
1 polymer ?
#
loop_
_entity_poly.entity_id
_entity_poly.type
_entity_poly.pdbx_seq_one_letter_code
_entity_poly.pdbx_strand_id
1 'polypeptide(L)'
;MKPGDRIGRFEVVDELGAGGMGRLYRARDPRLEREVAIKVLADRFSESGEHLRRFEQEARAASALNHPNIVTIYEVGEHDGYPFIVMELVEGRSLRAVLEEGLPSMRRLVHVAAQLAEGLAAAHEKGIVHRDLKPENVMVTRTGHVKILDFGLAKLVSRPAEPDQTTIDQPLTTQSGRVLGTVSYMSPEQARGLPIDFRSDQFALGTILFEMLAGRRPFQGSSPFDTMSAIVHAQPEDLTRLNPHAPAALAWLVHRCLAKEPAARYAATADLAQELATIRDHTSETGSRVTAWMHPVTPRRRFRLL
;
A
#
# COMPACT_ATOMS: atom_id res chain seq x y z
N MET A 1 21.88 10.66 -1.30
CA MET A 1 23.08 9.81 -1.22
C MET A 1 23.42 9.32 -2.62
N LYS A 2 24.69 9.04 -2.88
CA LYS A 2 25.20 8.59 -4.18
C LYS A 2 25.60 7.11 -4.09
N PRO A 3 25.73 6.39 -5.21
CA PRO A 3 26.33 5.06 -5.21
C PRO A 3 27.70 5.07 -4.52
N GLY A 4 27.91 4.11 -3.61
CA GLY A 4 29.10 3.99 -2.76
C GLY A 4 29.01 4.68 -1.39
N ASP A 5 28.02 5.55 -1.16
CA ASP A 5 27.76 6.09 0.18
C ASP A 5 27.31 4.97 1.13
N ARG A 6 27.41 5.19 2.44
CA ARG A 6 26.98 4.22 3.45
C ARG A 6 25.85 4.74 4.30
N ILE A 7 24.90 3.85 4.60
CA ILE A 7 23.85 4.03 5.60
C ILE A 7 24.09 2.97 6.68
N GLY A 8 24.63 3.39 7.83
CA GLY A 8 25.14 2.43 8.81
C GLY A 8 26.22 1.53 8.18
N ARG A 9 25.98 0.19 8.18
CA ARG A 9 26.89 -0.77 7.53
C ARG A 9 26.60 -1.02 6.05
N PHE A 10 25.44 -0.59 5.56
CA PHE A 10 24.96 -0.89 4.21
C PHE A 10 25.59 0.05 3.17
N GLU A 11 25.99 -0.49 2.04
CA GLU A 11 26.55 0.28 0.92
C GLU A 11 25.46 0.56 -0.11
N VAL A 12 25.22 1.84 -0.39
CA VAL A 12 24.21 2.29 -1.35
C VAL A 12 24.63 1.91 -2.78
N VAL A 13 23.77 1.20 -3.47
CA VAL A 13 23.96 0.81 -4.88
C VAL A 13 23.34 1.85 -5.80
N ASP A 14 22.06 2.19 -5.60
CA ASP A 14 21.33 3.23 -6.34
C ASP A 14 20.10 3.72 -5.57
N GLU A 15 19.50 4.82 -6.06
CA GLU A 15 18.23 5.34 -5.54
C GLU A 15 17.09 4.73 -6.34
N LEU A 16 16.16 4.04 -5.64
CA LEU A 16 14.96 3.43 -6.22
C LEU A 16 13.82 4.43 -6.36
N GLY A 17 13.79 5.46 -5.51
CA GLY A 17 12.75 6.48 -5.55
C GLY A 17 12.83 7.49 -4.42
N ALA A 18 12.18 8.64 -4.62
CA ALA A 18 12.03 9.69 -3.63
C ALA A 18 10.56 10.08 -3.50
N GLY A 19 10.10 10.32 -2.28
CA GLY A 19 8.72 10.71 -1.98
C GLY A 19 8.61 11.64 -0.78
N GLY A 20 7.39 12.04 -0.44
CA GLY A 20 7.13 12.91 0.71
C GLY A 20 7.54 12.30 2.06
N MET A 21 7.59 10.97 2.16
CA MET A 21 7.98 10.25 3.37
C MET A 21 9.48 9.91 3.43
N GLY A 22 10.29 10.33 2.44
CA GLY A 22 11.72 10.05 2.41
C GLY A 22 12.20 9.49 1.08
N ARG A 23 13.37 8.84 1.12
CA ARG A 23 14.03 8.26 -0.04
C ARG A 23 14.22 6.77 0.15
N LEU A 24 14.06 6.02 -0.94
CA LEU A 24 14.24 4.59 -1.00
C LEU A 24 15.51 4.27 -1.80
N TYR A 25 16.40 3.49 -1.23
CA TYR A 25 17.66 3.08 -1.84
C TYR A 25 17.74 1.56 -1.96
N ARG A 26 18.35 1.08 -3.03
CA ARG A 26 18.91 -0.26 -3.09
C ARG A 26 20.31 -0.20 -2.46
N ALA A 27 20.59 -1.12 -1.54
CA ALA A 27 21.86 -1.19 -0.86
C ALA A 27 22.30 -2.65 -0.70
N ARG A 28 23.62 -2.84 -0.50
CA ARG A 28 24.22 -4.14 -0.22
C ARG A 28 24.50 -4.28 1.27
N ASP A 29 24.06 -5.39 1.86
CA ASP A 29 24.49 -5.82 3.19
C ASP A 29 25.81 -6.59 3.06
N PRO A 30 26.97 -6.02 3.49
CA PRO A 30 28.25 -6.67 3.32
C PRO A 30 28.46 -7.87 4.25
N ARG A 31 27.64 -8.01 5.31
CA ARG A 31 27.75 -9.13 6.25
C ARG A 31 27.03 -10.37 5.76
N LEU A 32 25.87 -10.18 5.11
CA LEU A 32 25.04 -11.27 4.62
C LEU A 32 25.12 -11.44 3.10
N GLU A 33 25.94 -10.63 2.44
CA GLU A 33 26.20 -10.64 0.98
C GLU A 33 24.92 -10.60 0.13
N ARG A 34 23.92 -9.83 0.58
CA ARG A 34 22.63 -9.70 -0.09
C ARG A 34 22.28 -8.25 -0.39
N GLU A 35 21.40 -8.04 -1.36
CA GLU A 35 20.78 -6.75 -1.61
C GLU A 35 19.55 -6.54 -0.72
N VAL A 36 19.33 -5.30 -0.30
CA VAL A 36 18.24 -4.87 0.56
C VAL A 36 17.66 -3.54 0.04
N ALA A 37 16.43 -3.25 0.40
CA ALA A 37 15.87 -1.91 0.25
C ALA A 37 16.05 -1.14 1.58
N ILE A 38 16.48 0.12 1.50
CA ILE A 38 16.61 1.00 2.66
C ILE A 38 15.77 2.23 2.43
N LYS A 39 14.80 2.45 3.31
CA LYS A 39 13.98 3.66 3.33
C LYS A 39 14.52 4.61 4.40
N VAL A 40 15.06 5.75 3.96
CA VAL A 40 15.50 6.85 4.83
C VAL A 40 14.36 7.84 4.93
N LEU A 41 13.88 8.11 6.15
CA LEU A 41 12.75 9.02 6.36
C LEU A 41 13.18 10.48 6.20
N ALA A 42 12.25 11.35 5.77
CA ALA A 42 12.54 12.74 5.45
C ALA A 42 12.76 13.62 6.70
N ASP A 43 12.07 13.28 7.79
CA ASP A 43 12.13 14.07 9.02
C ASP A 43 13.27 13.58 9.90
N ARG A 44 14.14 14.54 10.31
CA ARG A 44 15.07 14.29 11.41
C ARG A 44 14.27 14.07 12.69
N PHE A 45 14.68 13.14 13.50
CA PHE A 45 14.19 13.13 14.86
C PHE A 45 14.59 14.48 15.51
N SER A 46 13.59 15.32 15.79
CA SER A 46 13.81 16.44 16.69
C SER A 46 14.30 15.89 18.03
N GLU A 47 15.13 16.63 18.76
CA GLU A 47 15.88 16.24 19.97
C GLU A 47 15.06 15.55 21.09
N SER A 48 13.75 15.37 20.94
CA SER A 48 12.92 14.61 21.85
C SER A 48 13.01 13.11 21.54
N GLY A 49 13.72 12.36 22.36
CA GLY A 49 13.86 10.90 22.27
C GLY A 49 12.54 10.11 22.31
N GLU A 50 11.40 10.78 22.44
CA GLU A 50 10.07 10.18 22.42
C GLU A 50 9.64 9.76 20.99
N HIS A 51 9.97 10.54 19.97
CA HIS A 51 9.68 10.22 18.58
C HIS A 51 10.49 9.00 18.12
N LEU A 52 11.75 8.91 18.52
CA LEU A 52 12.60 7.75 18.23
C LEU A 52 12.05 6.49 18.89
N ARG A 53 11.64 6.55 20.15
CA ARG A 53 11.07 5.40 20.86
C ARG A 53 9.77 4.91 20.21
N ARG A 54 8.89 5.81 19.78
CA ARG A 54 7.64 5.44 19.07
C ARG A 54 7.97 4.80 17.73
N PHE A 55 8.91 5.37 16.98
CA PHE A 55 9.40 4.78 15.73
C PHE A 55 9.90 3.35 15.94
N GLU A 56 10.81 3.15 16.90
CA GLU A 56 11.35 1.82 17.20
C GLU A 56 10.25 0.84 17.62
N GLN A 57 9.27 1.29 18.41
CA GLN A 57 8.18 0.44 18.87
C GLN A 57 7.28 -0.01 17.71
N GLU A 58 6.88 0.91 16.83
CA GLU A 58 6.03 0.58 15.68
C GLU A 58 6.78 -0.26 14.65
N ALA A 59 8.05 0.07 14.41
CA ALA A 59 8.88 -0.72 13.50
C ALA A 59 9.17 -2.12 14.05
N ARG A 60 9.33 -2.29 15.37
CA ARG A 60 9.40 -3.62 16.01
C ARG A 60 8.09 -4.40 15.85
N ALA A 61 6.94 -3.75 16.01
CA ALA A 61 5.66 -4.39 15.78
C ALA A 61 5.53 -4.87 14.32
N ALA A 62 5.88 -4.01 13.36
CA ALA A 62 5.88 -4.36 11.94
C ALA A 62 6.91 -5.46 11.59
N SER A 63 8.08 -5.48 12.24
CA SER A 63 9.10 -6.53 12.04
C SER A 63 8.67 -7.91 12.54
N ALA A 64 7.69 -7.97 13.46
CA ALA A 64 7.11 -9.23 13.91
C ALA A 64 6.18 -9.89 12.87
N LEU A 65 5.85 -9.16 11.78
CA LEU A 65 5.08 -9.71 10.66
C LEU A 65 6.00 -10.58 9.79
N ASN A 66 5.74 -11.88 9.78
CA ASN A 66 6.38 -12.83 8.89
C ASN A 66 5.30 -13.52 8.05
N HIS A 67 5.08 -13.03 6.84
CA HIS A 67 4.07 -13.54 5.93
C HIS A 67 4.54 -13.39 4.47
N PRO A 68 4.27 -14.36 3.58
CA PRO A 68 4.72 -14.29 2.18
C PRO A 68 4.24 -13.04 1.44
N ASN A 69 3.08 -12.50 1.80
CA ASN A 69 2.50 -11.31 1.16
C ASN A 69 2.80 -9.99 1.90
N ILE A 70 3.68 -9.99 2.88
CA ILE A 70 4.15 -8.78 3.57
C ILE A 70 5.65 -8.64 3.36
N VAL A 71 6.14 -7.41 3.13
CA VAL A 71 7.57 -7.14 3.07
C VAL A 71 8.22 -7.41 4.43
N THR A 72 9.35 -8.12 4.42
CA THR A 72 10.08 -8.41 5.66
C THR A 72 10.95 -7.22 6.05
N ILE A 73 10.79 -6.72 7.26
CA ILE A 73 11.69 -5.71 7.85
C ILE A 73 12.85 -6.45 8.52
N TYR A 74 14.08 -6.09 8.16
CA TYR A 74 15.29 -6.71 8.68
C TYR A 74 15.91 -5.93 9.83
N GLU A 75 15.88 -4.60 9.73
CA GLU A 75 16.55 -3.71 10.70
C GLU A 75 15.95 -2.33 10.67
N VAL A 76 16.08 -1.63 11.80
CA VAL A 76 15.72 -0.23 11.97
C VAL A 76 16.90 0.46 12.61
N GLY A 77 17.20 1.67 12.19
CA GLY A 77 18.34 2.42 12.73
C GLY A 77 18.24 3.90 12.45
N GLU A 78 19.32 4.58 12.77
CA GLU A 78 19.51 6.01 12.53
C GLU A 78 20.84 6.26 11.83
N HIS A 79 20.87 7.19 10.89
CA HIS A 79 22.05 7.64 10.19
C HIS A 79 22.00 9.15 9.99
N ASP A 80 23.00 9.87 10.50
CA ASP A 80 23.10 11.34 10.46
C ASP A 80 21.85 12.08 11.00
N GLY A 81 21.20 11.51 12.02
CA GLY A 81 19.98 12.05 12.61
C GLY A 81 18.70 11.70 11.85
N TYR A 82 18.80 10.90 10.77
CA TYR A 82 17.64 10.44 10.00
C TYR A 82 17.35 8.96 10.31
N PRO A 83 16.09 8.62 10.64
CA PRO A 83 15.72 7.23 10.82
C PRO A 83 15.72 6.50 9.48
N PHE A 84 16.13 5.23 9.51
CA PHE A 84 16.04 4.37 8.35
C PHE A 84 15.47 2.99 8.69
N ILE A 85 14.88 2.36 7.69
CA ILE A 85 14.35 1.00 7.76
C ILE A 85 15.00 0.18 6.65
N VAL A 86 15.59 -0.96 7.04
CA VAL A 86 16.12 -1.95 6.10
C VAL A 86 15.11 -3.06 5.92
N MET A 87 14.76 -3.34 4.68
CA MET A 87 13.74 -4.32 4.34
C MET A 87 14.12 -5.18 3.14
N GLU A 88 13.35 -6.20 2.90
CA GLU A 88 13.41 -7.06 1.72
C GLU A 88 13.36 -6.22 0.45
N LEU A 89 14.32 -6.43 -0.45
CA LEU A 89 14.27 -5.87 -1.80
C LEU A 89 13.33 -6.72 -2.65
N VAL A 90 12.17 -6.16 -2.99
CA VAL A 90 11.17 -6.85 -3.80
C VAL A 90 11.39 -6.56 -5.28
N GLU A 91 11.78 -7.56 -6.04
CA GLU A 91 11.89 -7.47 -7.49
C GLU A 91 10.50 -7.57 -8.14
N GLY A 92 9.97 -6.43 -8.59
CA GLY A 92 8.64 -6.38 -9.16
C GLY A 92 8.27 -4.98 -9.60
N ARG A 93 6.96 -4.77 -9.73
CA ARG A 93 6.37 -3.49 -10.08
C ARG A 93 5.28 -3.13 -9.09
N SER A 94 5.09 -1.85 -8.81
CA SER A 94 3.93 -1.45 -8.01
C SER A 94 2.63 -1.81 -8.73
N LEU A 95 1.59 -2.11 -7.97
CA LEU A 95 0.26 -2.36 -8.54
C LEU A 95 -0.23 -1.12 -9.31
N ARG A 96 0.16 0.08 -8.88
CA ARG A 96 -0.08 1.32 -9.63
C ARG A 96 0.47 1.24 -11.05
N ALA A 97 1.75 0.91 -11.19
CA ALA A 97 2.39 0.78 -12.50
C ALA A 97 1.76 -0.35 -13.35
N VAL A 98 1.24 -1.40 -12.71
CA VAL A 98 0.50 -2.46 -13.42
C VAL A 98 -0.84 -1.95 -13.95
N LEU A 99 -1.57 -1.15 -13.15
CA LEU A 99 -2.87 -0.59 -13.54
C LEU A 99 -2.76 0.47 -14.63
N GLU A 100 -1.67 1.22 -14.67
CA GLU A 100 -1.38 2.22 -15.71
C GLU A 100 -1.14 1.59 -17.09
N GLU A 101 -0.71 0.33 -17.15
CA GLU A 101 -0.58 -0.41 -18.43
C GLU A 101 -1.90 -1.02 -18.92
N GLY A 102 -2.92 -1.05 -18.08
CA GLY A 102 -4.24 -1.59 -18.39
C GLY A 102 -4.82 -2.48 -17.29
N LEU A 103 -6.08 -2.84 -17.47
CA LEU A 103 -6.77 -3.68 -16.50
C LEU A 103 -6.23 -5.12 -16.53
N PRO A 104 -6.00 -5.73 -15.37
CA PRO A 104 -5.59 -7.13 -15.31
C PRO A 104 -6.73 -8.05 -15.78
N SER A 105 -6.39 -9.24 -16.30
CA SER A 105 -7.39 -10.28 -16.51
C SER A 105 -8.09 -10.64 -15.20
N MET A 106 -9.34 -11.09 -15.26
CA MET A 106 -10.13 -11.47 -14.07
C MET A 106 -9.38 -12.45 -13.17
N ARG A 107 -8.76 -13.47 -13.76
CA ARG A 107 -7.93 -14.45 -13.03
C ARG A 107 -6.78 -13.79 -12.26
N ARG A 108 -6.07 -12.86 -12.90
CA ARG A 108 -4.97 -12.12 -12.29
C ARG A 108 -5.47 -11.22 -11.17
N LEU A 109 -6.58 -10.52 -11.41
CA LEU A 109 -7.21 -9.66 -10.43
C LEU A 109 -7.54 -10.43 -9.14
N VAL A 110 -8.27 -11.53 -9.27
CA VAL A 110 -8.69 -12.33 -8.12
C VAL A 110 -7.50 -12.96 -7.39
N HIS A 111 -6.46 -13.35 -8.13
CA HIS A 111 -5.22 -13.85 -7.54
C HIS A 111 -4.49 -12.78 -6.70
N VAL A 112 -4.39 -11.55 -7.20
CA VAL A 112 -3.83 -10.41 -6.47
C VAL A 112 -4.70 -10.06 -5.25
N ALA A 113 -6.03 -10.04 -5.42
CA ALA A 113 -6.99 -9.74 -4.38
C ALA A 113 -6.88 -10.70 -3.18
N ALA A 114 -6.82 -12.01 -3.45
CA ALA A 114 -6.69 -13.03 -2.42
C ALA A 114 -5.40 -12.86 -1.61
N GLN A 115 -4.27 -12.67 -2.28
CA GLN A 115 -2.98 -12.48 -1.61
C GLN A 115 -2.94 -11.19 -0.76
N LEU A 116 -3.56 -10.09 -1.25
CA LEU A 116 -3.69 -8.85 -0.47
C LEU A 116 -4.48 -9.09 0.81
N ALA A 117 -5.62 -9.77 0.70
CA ALA A 117 -6.47 -10.06 1.85
C ALA A 117 -5.80 -11.02 2.84
N GLU A 118 -5.05 -12.04 2.35
CA GLU A 118 -4.27 -12.96 3.19
C GLU A 118 -3.19 -12.19 3.99
N GLY A 119 -2.45 -11.28 3.34
CA GLY A 119 -1.46 -10.45 4.02
C GLY A 119 -2.07 -9.49 5.05
N LEU A 120 -3.20 -8.84 4.70
CA LEU A 120 -3.92 -7.97 5.65
C LEU A 120 -4.47 -8.76 6.83
N ALA A 121 -5.05 -9.94 6.61
CA ALA A 121 -5.58 -10.80 7.68
C ALA A 121 -4.49 -11.16 8.69
N ALA A 122 -3.31 -11.57 8.20
CA ALA A 122 -2.17 -11.92 9.05
C ALA A 122 -1.66 -10.73 9.89
N ALA A 123 -1.70 -9.50 9.36
CA ALA A 123 -1.35 -8.31 10.10
C ALA A 123 -2.41 -7.95 11.15
N HIS A 124 -3.68 -8.02 10.77
CA HIS A 124 -4.82 -7.68 11.63
C HIS A 124 -4.96 -8.64 12.81
N GLU A 125 -4.67 -9.93 12.64
CA GLU A 125 -4.61 -10.91 13.75
C GLU A 125 -3.58 -10.52 14.83
N LYS A 126 -2.52 -9.81 14.44
CA LYS A 126 -1.52 -9.26 15.35
C LYS A 126 -1.84 -7.84 15.83
N GLY A 127 -3.02 -7.31 15.51
CA GLY A 127 -3.45 -5.96 15.87
C GLY A 127 -2.75 -4.85 15.09
N ILE A 128 -2.10 -5.17 13.97
CA ILE A 128 -1.37 -4.22 13.13
C ILE A 128 -2.26 -3.80 11.96
N VAL A 129 -2.58 -2.51 11.87
CA VAL A 129 -3.40 -1.90 10.82
C VAL A 129 -2.48 -1.12 9.87
N HIS A 130 -2.68 -1.26 8.56
CA HIS A 130 -1.83 -0.63 7.55
C HIS A 130 -2.04 0.89 7.46
N ARG A 131 -3.29 1.34 7.43
CA ARG A 131 -3.75 2.74 7.45
C ARG A 131 -3.49 3.58 6.18
N ASP A 132 -2.60 3.18 5.30
CA ASP A 132 -2.29 3.84 4.02
C ASP A 132 -2.18 2.81 2.90
N LEU A 133 -3.11 1.85 2.86
CA LEU A 133 -3.15 0.85 1.79
C LEU A 133 -3.58 1.49 0.48
N LYS A 134 -2.73 1.36 -0.54
CA LYS A 134 -2.94 1.90 -1.89
C LYS A 134 -2.09 1.14 -2.91
N PRO A 135 -2.38 1.22 -4.22
CA PRO A 135 -1.63 0.48 -5.23
C PRO A 135 -0.13 0.77 -5.28
N GLU A 136 0.31 1.94 -4.83
CA GLU A 136 1.71 2.32 -4.71
C GLU A 136 2.45 1.50 -3.64
N ASN A 137 1.73 1.08 -2.57
CA ASN A 137 2.25 0.29 -1.46
C ASN A 137 2.09 -1.22 -1.66
N VAL A 138 1.78 -1.65 -2.88
CA VAL A 138 1.62 -3.05 -3.25
C VAL A 138 2.57 -3.38 -4.38
N MET A 139 3.50 -4.30 -4.16
CA MET A 139 4.40 -4.81 -5.21
C MET A 139 3.87 -6.13 -5.76
N VAL A 140 3.95 -6.27 -7.08
CA VAL A 140 3.64 -7.51 -7.80
C VAL A 140 4.92 -8.00 -8.47
N THR A 141 5.41 -9.17 -8.07
CA THR A 141 6.60 -9.77 -8.65
C THR A 141 6.35 -10.31 -10.06
N ARG A 142 7.40 -10.70 -10.76
CA ARG A 142 7.29 -11.34 -12.10
C ARG A 142 6.52 -12.64 -12.08
N THR A 143 6.55 -13.35 -10.95
CA THR A 143 5.84 -14.63 -10.74
C THR A 143 4.39 -14.43 -10.28
N GLY A 144 3.96 -13.18 -10.09
CA GLY A 144 2.60 -12.85 -9.65
C GLY A 144 2.41 -12.87 -8.12
N HIS A 145 3.48 -13.02 -7.35
CA HIS A 145 3.39 -12.86 -5.90
C HIS A 145 3.20 -11.40 -5.52
N VAL A 146 2.37 -11.18 -4.52
CA VAL A 146 2.09 -9.86 -3.97
C VAL A 146 2.88 -9.64 -2.69
N LYS A 147 3.45 -8.46 -2.54
CA LYS A 147 4.07 -7.98 -1.30
C LYS A 147 3.48 -6.63 -0.92
N ILE A 148 2.89 -6.56 0.27
CA ILE A 148 2.40 -5.32 0.87
C ILE A 148 3.57 -4.63 1.56
N LEU A 149 3.78 -3.36 1.25
CA LEU A 149 4.86 -2.52 1.78
C LEU A 149 4.31 -1.61 2.90
N ASP A 150 5.22 -1.09 3.74
CA ASP A 150 4.98 0.08 4.63
C ASP A 150 3.85 -0.07 5.67
N PHE A 151 3.65 -1.26 6.27
CA PHE A 151 2.71 -1.44 7.39
C PHE A 151 3.00 -0.50 8.56
N GLY A 152 1.98 0.29 8.95
CA GLY A 152 2.01 1.11 10.18
C GLY A 152 2.94 2.32 10.18
N LEU A 153 3.81 2.46 9.16
CA LEU A 153 4.81 3.54 9.10
C LEU A 153 4.18 4.93 8.93
N ALA A 154 2.93 5.02 8.49
CA ALA A 154 2.21 6.30 8.34
C ALA A 154 2.01 7.03 9.67
N LYS A 155 1.93 6.33 10.81
CA LYS A 155 1.87 6.93 12.15
C LYS A 155 3.16 7.62 12.55
N LEU A 156 4.29 7.16 12.02
CA LEU A 156 5.62 7.65 12.40
C LEU A 156 5.88 9.07 11.91
N VAL A 157 5.19 9.45 10.82
CA VAL A 157 5.36 10.75 10.14
C VAL A 157 4.28 11.76 10.58
N SER A 158 3.17 11.31 11.17
CA SER A 158 2.11 12.19 11.63
C SER A 158 2.45 12.72 13.02
N ARG A 159 2.74 14.03 13.16
CA ARG A 159 2.76 14.70 14.46
C ARG A 159 1.46 14.39 15.20
N PRO A 160 1.50 13.95 16.47
CA PRO A 160 0.30 14.01 17.30
C PRO A 160 -0.10 15.49 17.37
N ALA A 161 -1.32 15.82 16.99
CA ALA A 161 -1.93 17.05 17.44
C ALA A 161 -1.90 16.97 18.98
N GLU A 162 -1.26 17.95 19.63
CA GLU A 162 -1.36 18.10 21.08
C GLU A 162 -2.84 18.19 21.46
N PRO A 163 -3.27 17.52 22.54
CA PRO A 163 -4.70 17.40 22.88
C PRO A 163 -5.38 18.71 23.26
N ASP A 164 -4.71 19.87 23.18
CA ASP A 164 -5.17 21.14 23.79
C ASP A 164 -5.34 22.31 22.80
N GLN A 165 -5.46 22.09 21.50
CA GLN A 165 -5.90 23.18 20.61
C GLN A 165 -6.97 22.68 19.65
N THR A 166 -8.21 22.98 20.00
CA THR A 166 -9.35 23.16 19.09
C THR A 166 -9.00 24.20 18.03
N THR A 167 -8.33 23.80 16.97
CA THR A 167 -8.11 24.65 15.80
C THR A 167 -8.67 23.96 14.57
N ILE A 168 -9.94 24.29 14.29
CA ILE A 168 -10.67 24.01 13.05
C ILE A 168 -10.05 24.77 11.85
N ASP A 169 -8.96 25.52 12.05
CA ASP A 169 -8.39 26.47 11.08
C ASP A 169 -6.91 26.22 10.73
N GLN A 170 -6.48 24.96 10.61
CA GLN A 170 -5.27 24.74 9.83
C GLN A 170 -5.67 24.18 8.45
N PRO A 171 -5.56 24.97 7.38
CA PRO A 171 -5.69 24.45 6.04
C PRO A 171 -4.61 23.38 5.89
N LEU A 172 -5.00 22.20 5.37
CA LEU A 172 -4.10 21.17 4.86
C LEU A 172 -3.18 21.87 3.84
N THR A 173 -2.05 22.41 4.31
CA THR A 173 -1.11 23.15 3.49
C THR A 173 -0.52 22.19 2.49
N THR A 174 -1.11 22.20 1.31
CA THR A 174 -0.61 21.59 0.09
C THR A 174 0.63 22.33 -0.38
N GLN A 175 1.79 22.00 0.16
CA GLN A 175 3.01 22.27 -0.57
C GLN A 175 3.10 21.24 -1.70
N SER A 176 2.87 21.74 -2.91
CA SER A 176 3.21 21.14 -4.20
C SER A 176 2.50 19.83 -4.57
N GLY A 177 1.37 19.91 -5.29
CA GLY A 177 1.00 18.96 -6.39
C GLY A 177 0.81 17.45 -6.09
N ARG A 178 1.20 16.94 -4.90
CA ARG A 178 1.31 15.50 -4.58
C ARG A 178 0.21 14.93 -3.67
N VAL A 179 -0.68 15.74 -3.14
CA VAL A 179 -1.72 15.29 -2.16
C VAL A 179 -2.89 14.57 -2.84
N LEU A 180 -3.11 14.78 -4.14
CA LEU A 180 -4.29 14.25 -4.85
C LEU A 180 -4.40 12.70 -4.85
N GLY A 181 -3.29 11.96 -4.80
CA GLY A 181 -3.32 10.49 -4.89
C GLY A 181 -3.69 9.77 -3.59
N THR A 182 -3.27 10.29 -2.44
CA THR A 182 -3.37 9.59 -1.14
C THR A 182 -4.80 9.60 -0.59
N VAL A 183 -5.56 10.66 -0.80
CA VAL A 183 -6.94 10.81 -0.26
C VAL A 183 -7.89 9.75 -0.83
N SER A 184 -7.70 9.32 -2.08
CA SER A 184 -8.65 8.48 -2.81
C SER A 184 -8.85 7.06 -2.26
N TYR A 185 -7.98 6.61 -1.36
CA TYR A 185 -8.05 5.27 -0.73
C TYR A 185 -8.40 5.35 0.76
N MET A 186 -8.60 6.56 1.29
CA MET A 186 -9.02 6.76 2.68
C MET A 186 -10.41 6.15 2.90
N SER A 187 -10.61 5.61 4.10
CA SER A 187 -11.92 5.19 4.55
C SER A 187 -12.76 6.40 5.01
N PRO A 188 -14.10 6.26 5.09
CA PRO A 188 -14.97 7.33 5.63
C PRO A 188 -14.59 7.80 7.03
N GLU A 189 -14.18 6.86 7.90
CA GLU A 189 -13.71 7.17 9.24
C GLU A 189 -12.38 7.94 9.24
N GLN A 190 -11.46 7.61 8.32
CA GLN A 190 -10.22 8.39 8.13
C GLN A 190 -10.52 9.80 7.63
N ALA A 191 -11.40 9.94 6.63
CA ALA A 191 -11.79 11.24 6.07
C ALA A 191 -12.48 12.14 7.09
N ARG A 192 -13.15 11.54 8.10
CA ARG A 192 -13.82 12.26 9.20
C ARG A 192 -12.93 12.47 10.43
N GLY A 193 -11.69 11.96 10.45
CA GLY A 193 -10.82 12.02 11.63
C GLY A 193 -11.30 11.18 12.82
N LEU A 194 -12.13 10.17 12.58
CA LEU A 194 -12.66 9.26 13.59
C LEU A 194 -11.65 8.16 13.96
N PRO A 195 -11.81 7.46 15.09
CA PRO A 195 -10.98 6.30 15.42
C PRO A 195 -11.01 5.24 14.31
N ILE A 196 -9.84 4.74 13.96
CA ILE A 196 -9.61 3.77 12.89
C ILE A 196 -9.24 2.41 13.46
N ASP A 197 -9.82 1.35 12.89
CA ASP A 197 -9.43 -0.04 13.12
C ASP A 197 -9.08 -0.73 11.79
N PHE A 198 -8.91 -2.04 11.82
CA PHE A 198 -8.57 -2.86 10.66
C PHE A 198 -9.60 -2.77 9.50
N ARG A 199 -10.83 -2.36 9.77
CA ARG A 199 -11.87 -2.20 8.76
C ARG A 199 -11.60 -1.04 7.81
N SER A 200 -10.76 -0.09 8.20
CA SER A 200 -10.27 0.95 7.28
C SER A 200 -9.44 0.36 6.14
N ASP A 201 -8.61 -0.65 6.43
CA ASP A 201 -7.84 -1.35 5.40
C ASP A 201 -8.75 -2.21 4.49
N GLN A 202 -9.86 -2.75 5.01
CA GLN A 202 -10.86 -3.44 4.19
C GLN A 202 -11.52 -2.48 3.18
N PHE A 203 -11.80 -1.23 3.59
CA PHE A 203 -12.32 -0.21 2.68
C PHE A 203 -11.30 0.17 1.61
N ALA A 204 -10.05 0.36 1.99
CA ALA A 204 -8.95 0.63 1.06
C ALA A 204 -8.76 -0.53 0.05
N LEU A 205 -8.81 -1.79 0.52
CA LEU A 205 -8.81 -2.97 -0.35
C LEU A 205 -10.01 -2.96 -1.30
N GLY A 206 -11.22 -2.67 -0.80
CA GLY A 206 -12.42 -2.52 -1.63
C GLY A 206 -12.24 -1.47 -2.72
N THR A 207 -11.61 -0.33 -2.40
CA THR A 207 -11.29 0.73 -3.36
C THR A 207 -10.30 0.27 -4.44
N ILE A 208 -9.26 -0.47 -4.05
CA ILE A 208 -8.28 -1.07 -4.98
C ILE A 208 -8.98 -2.06 -5.92
N LEU A 209 -9.80 -2.96 -5.38
CA LEU A 209 -10.50 -3.97 -6.17
C LEU A 209 -11.51 -3.34 -7.13
N PHE A 210 -12.21 -2.29 -6.69
CA PHE A 210 -13.09 -1.52 -7.56
C PHE A 210 -12.30 -0.93 -8.74
N GLU A 211 -11.16 -0.28 -8.47
CA GLU A 211 -10.30 0.30 -9.51
C GLU A 211 -9.77 -0.78 -10.47
N MET A 212 -9.38 -1.95 -9.96
CA MET A 212 -8.95 -3.09 -10.78
C MET A 212 -10.05 -3.65 -11.68
N LEU A 213 -11.32 -3.55 -11.25
CA LEU A 213 -12.49 -4.03 -12.00
C LEU A 213 -13.03 -3.01 -13.00
N ALA A 214 -13.07 -1.74 -12.62
CA ALA A 214 -13.74 -0.67 -13.36
C ALA A 214 -12.78 0.24 -14.14
N GLY A 215 -11.44 0.16 -13.89
CA GLY A 215 -10.45 1.06 -14.48
C GLY A 215 -10.46 2.47 -13.90
N ARG A 216 -11.27 2.71 -12.91
CA ARG A 216 -11.40 4.01 -12.22
C ARG A 216 -11.75 3.80 -10.75
N ARG A 217 -11.43 4.77 -9.91
CA ARG A 217 -11.74 4.72 -8.49
C ARG A 217 -13.23 4.91 -8.23
N PRO A 218 -13.78 4.33 -7.14
CA PRO A 218 -15.21 4.45 -6.81
C PRO A 218 -15.64 5.87 -6.41
N PHE A 219 -14.70 6.64 -5.84
CA PHE A 219 -14.95 7.99 -5.36
C PHE A 219 -13.90 8.95 -5.94
N GLN A 220 -14.36 9.96 -6.65
CA GLN A 220 -13.54 10.98 -7.28
C GLN A 220 -14.26 12.32 -7.22
N GLY A 221 -13.50 13.38 -6.97
CA GLY A 221 -13.97 14.76 -7.00
C GLY A 221 -12.98 15.66 -7.74
N SER A 222 -13.37 16.90 -7.99
CA SER A 222 -12.55 17.92 -8.65
C SER A 222 -11.40 18.42 -7.75
N SER A 223 -11.53 18.21 -6.44
CA SER A 223 -10.53 18.57 -5.43
C SER A 223 -10.35 17.43 -4.41
N PRO A 224 -9.29 17.44 -3.59
CA PRO A 224 -9.14 16.52 -2.46
C PRO A 224 -10.34 16.57 -1.51
N PHE A 225 -10.89 17.76 -1.26
CA PHE A 225 -12.06 17.95 -0.42
C PHE A 225 -13.32 17.30 -1.02
N ASP A 226 -13.56 17.49 -2.33
CA ASP A 226 -14.69 16.86 -3.02
C ASP A 226 -14.56 15.33 -3.02
N THR A 227 -13.30 14.82 -3.15
CA THR A 227 -13.03 13.39 -3.07
C THR A 227 -13.35 12.85 -1.66
N MET A 228 -12.92 13.54 -0.59
CA MET A 228 -13.27 13.17 0.79
C MET A 228 -14.78 13.21 1.01
N SER A 229 -15.46 14.25 0.52
CA SER A 229 -16.91 14.34 0.59
C SER A 229 -17.59 13.17 -0.13
N ALA A 230 -17.10 12.79 -1.30
CA ALA A 230 -17.62 11.62 -2.02
C ALA A 230 -17.37 10.31 -1.26
N ILE A 231 -16.17 10.13 -0.66
CA ILE A 231 -15.86 8.98 0.19
C ILE A 231 -16.84 8.85 1.35
N VAL A 232 -17.21 9.96 1.95
CA VAL A 232 -18.10 9.99 3.12
C VAL A 232 -19.57 9.78 2.74
N HIS A 233 -20.04 10.36 1.63
CA HIS A 233 -21.47 10.49 1.34
C HIS A 233 -21.94 9.75 0.08
N ALA A 234 -21.11 9.64 -0.95
CA ALA A 234 -21.55 9.05 -2.21
C ALA A 234 -21.56 7.51 -2.16
N GLN A 235 -22.50 6.90 -2.85
CA GLN A 235 -22.47 5.46 -3.11
C GLN A 235 -21.58 5.16 -4.32
N PRO A 236 -20.81 4.05 -4.32
CA PRO A 236 -20.06 3.64 -5.50
C PRO A 236 -21.04 3.25 -6.62
N GLU A 237 -20.60 3.43 -7.87
CA GLU A 237 -21.38 2.94 -9.01
C GLU A 237 -21.45 1.41 -8.99
N ASP A 238 -22.52 0.88 -9.59
CA ASP A 238 -22.74 -0.55 -9.69
C ASP A 238 -21.67 -1.21 -10.60
N LEU A 239 -20.81 -2.04 -9.99
CA LEU A 239 -19.76 -2.78 -10.70
C LEU A 239 -20.30 -3.71 -11.78
N THR A 240 -21.51 -4.25 -11.63
CA THR A 240 -22.09 -5.14 -12.63
C THR A 240 -22.45 -4.42 -13.92
N ARG A 241 -22.72 -3.10 -13.83
CA ARG A 241 -22.92 -2.24 -15.01
C ARG A 241 -21.61 -1.80 -15.64
N LEU A 242 -20.58 -1.54 -14.83
CA LEU A 242 -19.27 -1.10 -15.30
C LEU A 242 -18.46 -2.25 -15.91
N ASN A 243 -18.56 -3.43 -15.35
CA ASN A 243 -17.90 -4.64 -15.82
C ASN A 243 -18.87 -5.85 -15.76
N PRO A 244 -19.67 -6.09 -16.80
CA PRO A 244 -20.61 -7.20 -16.86
C PRO A 244 -19.95 -8.59 -16.76
N HIS A 245 -18.62 -8.69 -16.95
CA HIS A 245 -17.87 -9.94 -16.82
C HIS A 245 -17.38 -10.19 -15.39
N ALA A 246 -17.56 -9.24 -14.46
CA ALA A 246 -17.19 -9.45 -13.07
C ALA A 246 -18.10 -10.50 -12.42
N PRO A 247 -17.54 -11.50 -11.71
CA PRO A 247 -18.34 -12.42 -10.92
C PRO A 247 -19.24 -11.67 -9.92
N ALA A 248 -20.51 -12.01 -9.84
CA ALA A 248 -21.46 -11.34 -8.93
C ALA A 248 -20.99 -11.40 -7.47
N ALA A 249 -20.38 -12.52 -7.04
CA ALA A 249 -19.79 -12.67 -5.71
C ALA A 249 -18.68 -11.63 -5.46
N LEU A 250 -17.81 -11.39 -6.45
CA LEU A 250 -16.73 -10.41 -6.33
C LEU A 250 -17.28 -8.98 -6.28
N ALA A 251 -18.27 -8.65 -7.12
CA ALA A 251 -18.93 -7.34 -7.09
C ALA A 251 -19.60 -7.07 -5.72
N TRP A 252 -20.29 -8.07 -5.18
CA TRP A 252 -20.93 -7.98 -3.86
C TRP A 252 -19.89 -7.80 -2.73
N LEU A 253 -18.79 -8.58 -2.75
CA LEU A 253 -17.69 -8.47 -1.80
C LEU A 253 -17.09 -7.04 -1.81
N VAL A 254 -16.81 -6.50 -2.99
CA VAL A 254 -16.28 -5.13 -3.14
C VAL A 254 -17.27 -4.11 -2.59
N HIS A 255 -18.56 -4.26 -2.91
CA HIS A 255 -19.60 -3.37 -2.39
C HIS A 255 -19.67 -3.41 -0.86
N ARG A 256 -19.54 -4.60 -0.25
CA ARG A 256 -19.51 -4.77 1.21
C ARG A 256 -18.26 -4.09 1.83
N CYS A 257 -17.09 -4.23 1.23
CA CYS A 257 -15.88 -3.54 1.69
C CYS A 257 -16.05 -2.01 1.62
N LEU A 258 -16.78 -1.49 0.63
CA LEU A 258 -17.03 -0.06 0.43
C LEU A 258 -18.20 0.50 1.26
N ALA A 259 -18.79 -0.30 2.16
CA ALA A 259 -19.81 0.17 3.08
C ALA A 259 -19.30 1.34 3.94
N LYS A 260 -20.14 2.40 4.07
CA LYS A 260 -19.74 3.62 4.79
C LYS A 260 -19.56 3.36 6.28
N GLU A 261 -20.45 2.59 6.88
CA GLU A 261 -20.35 2.19 8.28
C GLU A 261 -19.41 1.01 8.43
N PRO A 262 -18.35 1.11 9.27
CA PRO A 262 -17.38 0.04 9.45
C PRO A 262 -18.02 -1.29 9.89
N ALA A 263 -19.07 -1.25 10.71
CA ALA A 263 -19.78 -2.43 11.19
C ALA A 263 -20.51 -3.21 10.09
N ALA A 264 -20.80 -2.58 8.95
CA ALA A 264 -21.40 -3.25 7.78
C ALA A 264 -20.40 -3.99 6.91
N ARG A 265 -19.09 -3.80 7.13
CA ARG A 265 -17.99 -4.50 6.46
C ARG A 265 -17.81 -5.91 7.06
N TYR A 266 -16.67 -6.52 6.87
CA TYR A 266 -16.36 -7.84 7.44
C TYR A 266 -15.97 -7.72 8.93
N ALA A 267 -16.51 -8.63 9.74
CA ALA A 267 -16.20 -8.69 11.17
C ALA A 267 -14.74 -9.07 11.43
N ALA A 268 -14.16 -9.91 10.55
CA ALA A 268 -12.74 -10.23 10.53
C ALA A 268 -12.21 -10.18 9.10
N THR A 269 -10.96 -9.77 8.92
CA THR A 269 -10.33 -9.76 7.59
C THR A 269 -10.02 -11.18 7.11
N ALA A 270 -9.94 -12.15 8.01
CA ALA A 270 -9.82 -13.56 7.66
C ALA A 270 -11.04 -14.07 6.86
N ASP A 271 -12.26 -13.62 7.21
CA ASP A 271 -13.47 -13.98 6.47
C ASP A 271 -13.44 -13.43 5.03
N LEU A 272 -12.99 -12.19 4.88
CA LEU A 272 -12.79 -11.55 3.57
C LEU A 272 -11.74 -12.31 2.73
N ALA A 273 -10.63 -12.71 3.35
CA ALA A 273 -9.57 -13.49 2.69
C ALA A 273 -10.08 -14.86 2.23
N GLN A 274 -10.84 -15.55 3.08
CA GLN A 274 -11.44 -16.85 2.75
C GLN A 274 -12.44 -16.77 1.58
N GLU A 275 -13.26 -15.71 1.55
CA GLU A 275 -14.22 -15.50 0.46
C GLU A 275 -13.48 -15.21 -0.86
N LEU A 276 -12.44 -14.38 -0.85
CA LEU A 276 -11.60 -14.12 -2.02
C LEU A 276 -10.85 -15.38 -2.50
N ALA A 277 -10.36 -16.20 -1.57
CA ALA A 277 -9.75 -17.49 -1.91
C ALA A 277 -10.75 -18.43 -2.63
N THR A 278 -11.98 -18.50 -2.14
CA THR A 278 -13.05 -19.28 -2.78
C THR A 278 -13.35 -18.79 -4.20
N ILE A 279 -13.46 -17.46 -4.38
CA ILE A 279 -13.68 -16.87 -5.71
C ILE A 279 -12.50 -17.15 -6.64
N ARG A 280 -11.25 -17.08 -6.14
CA ARG A 280 -10.04 -17.43 -6.90
C ARG A 280 -10.07 -18.86 -7.42
N ASP A 281 -10.40 -19.81 -6.55
CA ASP A 281 -10.38 -21.23 -6.87
C ASP A 281 -11.43 -21.55 -7.93
N HIS A 282 -12.65 -21.03 -7.82
CA HIS A 282 -13.68 -21.16 -8.85
C HIS A 282 -13.32 -20.49 -10.19
N THR A 283 -12.64 -19.34 -10.16
CA THR A 283 -12.20 -18.64 -11.37
C THR A 283 -11.07 -19.42 -12.08
N SER A 284 -10.30 -20.22 -11.34
CA SER A 284 -9.21 -21.04 -11.88
C SER A 284 -9.71 -22.30 -12.59
N GLU A 285 -10.80 -22.89 -12.16
CA GLU A 285 -11.40 -24.08 -12.75
C GLU A 285 -12.06 -23.81 -14.10
N THR A 286 -12.61 -22.62 -14.31
CA THR A 286 -13.30 -22.22 -15.55
C THR A 286 -12.37 -21.83 -16.68
N GLY A 287 -11.07 -21.71 -16.45
CA GLY A 287 -10.08 -21.17 -17.40
C GLY A 287 -8.83 -22.02 -17.57
N SER A 288 -8.96 -23.27 -18.03
CA SER A 288 -7.80 -24.08 -18.43
C SER A 288 -7.23 -23.59 -19.76
N ARG A 289 -6.41 -22.54 -19.73
CA ARG A 289 -5.29 -22.28 -20.65
C ARG A 289 -4.38 -21.22 -20.05
N VAL A 290 -3.25 -21.68 -19.58
CA VAL A 290 -2.11 -20.86 -19.16
C VAL A 290 -1.57 -20.12 -20.39
N THR A 291 -1.83 -18.85 -20.50
CA THR A 291 -1.03 -17.97 -21.35
C THR A 291 -0.02 -17.28 -20.48
N ALA A 292 1.24 -17.60 -20.73
CA ALA A 292 2.40 -17.12 -20.01
C ALA A 292 2.47 -15.58 -19.97
N TRP A 293 2.93 -15.08 -18.83
CA TRP A 293 3.22 -13.71 -18.51
C TRP A 293 4.42 -13.10 -19.27
N MET A 294 4.79 -13.68 -20.41
CA MET A 294 5.92 -13.26 -21.21
C MET A 294 5.51 -12.25 -22.27
N HIS A 295 5.46 -10.97 -21.94
CA HIS A 295 5.86 -9.97 -22.91
C HIS A 295 7.36 -9.72 -22.73
N PRO A 296 8.19 -9.88 -23.80
CA PRO A 296 9.60 -9.59 -23.73
C PRO A 296 9.77 -8.10 -23.45
N VAL A 297 10.47 -7.79 -22.37
CA VAL A 297 11.02 -6.45 -22.15
C VAL A 297 12.02 -6.20 -23.26
N THR A 298 11.63 -5.41 -24.25
CA THR A 298 12.58 -4.88 -25.23
C THR A 298 13.54 -3.94 -24.50
N PRO A 299 14.87 -4.20 -24.55
CA PRO A 299 15.84 -3.31 -23.93
C PRO A 299 15.76 -1.95 -24.66
N ARG A 300 15.45 -0.88 -23.91
CA ARG A 300 15.55 0.49 -24.42
C ARG A 300 16.97 0.70 -24.95
N ARG A 301 17.12 0.83 -26.27
CA ARG A 301 18.34 1.26 -26.92
C ARG A 301 18.80 2.58 -26.30
N ARG A 302 19.99 2.55 -25.68
CA ARG A 302 20.71 3.78 -25.33
C ARG A 302 21.00 4.55 -26.63
N PHE A 303 20.36 5.69 -26.81
CA PHE A 303 20.78 6.66 -27.78
C PHE A 303 22.15 7.20 -27.33
N ARG A 304 23.21 6.85 -28.04
CA ARG A 304 24.46 7.61 -28.06
C ARG A 304 24.19 8.84 -28.94
N LEU A 305 24.27 10.03 -28.36
CA LEU A 305 24.49 11.26 -29.13
C LEU A 305 25.99 11.37 -29.41
N LEU A 306 26.30 11.56 -30.68
CA LEU A 306 27.57 12.07 -31.17
C LEU A 306 27.69 13.56 -30.86
#